data_687def8a3ffadf1408c189b49cc555c8
#
_entry.id   687def8a3ffadf1408c189b49cc555c8
#
_cell.length_a   1.000
_cell.length_b   1.000
_cell.length_c   1.000
_cell.angle_alpha   90.00
_cell.angle_beta   90.00
_cell.angle_gamma   90.00
#
_symmetry.space_group_name_H-M   'P 1'
#
loop_
_entity.id
_entity.type
_entity.pdbx_description
1 polymer ?
#
loop_
_entity_poly.entity_id
_entity_poly.type
_entity_poly.pdbx_seq_one_letter_code
_entity_poly.pdbx_strand_id
1 'polypeptide(L)'
;MTQYNLTQTEQMRRKEIADHTRALVVNLLQVDAEDETSIMCGYRDYYLQISFSELHPLMVFCLAKAITKPNKAKQEKIANELNLRSILGSHAINDEVGCYSYRATHWLDTELNAERFFEMLNRCVDEANRGFLKLAC
;
A
#
# COMPACT_ATOMS: atom_id res chain seq x y z
N MET A 1 17.77 -13.89 17.14
CA MET A 1 17.39 -13.02 16.03
C MET A 1 18.00 -13.51 14.74
N THR A 2 17.18 -13.82 13.77
CA THR A 2 17.66 -14.33 12.49
C THR A 2 18.10 -13.15 11.63
N GLN A 3 19.37 -13.13 11.23
CA GLN A 3 19.86 -12.15 10.28
C GLN A 3 19.80 -12.77 8.89
N TYR A 4 19.22 -12.05 7.95
CA TYR A 4 19.26 -12.44 6.55
C TYR A 4 20.62 -12.08 5.98
N ASN A 5 21.44 -13.10 5.74
CA ASN A 5 22.70 -12.91 5.04
C ASN A 5 22.47 -13.07 3.54
N LEU A 6 22.09 -11.98 2.91
CA LEU A 6 21.93 -11.96 1.46
C LEU A 6 23.28 -11.92 0.78
N THR A 7 23.43 -12.71 -0.28
CA THR A 7 24.58 -12.59 -1.15
C THR A 7 24.58 -11.24 -1.84
N GLN A 8 25.72 -10.76 -2.26
CA GLN A 8 25.84 -9.51 -3.01
C GLN A 8 25.02 -9.58 -4.30
N THR A 9 25.03 -10.70 -4.99
CA THR A 9 24.25 -10.94 -6.21
C THR A 9 22.76 -10.80 -5.94
N GLU A 10 22.26 -11.38 -4.86
CA GLU A 10 20.84 -11.30 -4.51
C GLU A 10 20.43 -9.88 -4.10
N GLN A 11 21.29 -9.16 -3.39
CA GLN A 11 21.04 -7.75 -3.05
C GLN A 11 20.92 -6.89 -4.31
N MET A 12 21.81 -7.09 -5.26
CA MET A 12 21.80 -6.37 -6.54
C MET A 12 20.52 -6.69 -7.33
N ARG A 13 20.15 -7.97 -7.37
CA ARG A 13 18.93 -8.40 -8.05
C ARG A 13 17.68 -7.73 -7.48
N ARG A 14 17.55 -7.70 -6.15
CA ARG A 14 16.40 -7.05 -5.47
C ARG A 14 16.36 -5.56 -5.75
N LYS A 15 17.52 -4.92 -5.73
CA LYS A 15 17.61 -3.49 -6.05
C LYS A 15 17.21 -3.21 -7.50
N GLU A 16 17.66 -4.03 -8.44
CA GLU A 16 17.30 -3.88 -9.84
C GLU A 16 15.80 -4.03 -10.07
N ILE A 17 15.16 -5.02 -9.44
CA ILE A 17 13.73 -5.22 -9.55
C ILE A 17 12.96 -4.03 -8.94
N ALA A 18 13.38 -3.55 -7.78
CA ALA A 18 12.77 -2.39 -7.13
C ALA A 18 12.91 -1.13 -7.99
N ASP A 19 14.10 -0.87 -8.52
CA ASP A 19 14.36 0.29 -9.37
C ASP A 19 13.56 0.21 -10.67
N HIS A 20 13.49 -0.96 -11.29
CA HIS A 20 12.69 -1.19 -12.49
C HIS A 20 11.19 -0.97 -12.23
N THR A 21 10.68 -1.52 -11.14
CA THR A 21 9.28 -1.37 -10.77
C THR A 21 8.94 0.09 -10.45
N ARG A 22 9.82 0.78 -9.75
CA ARG A 22 9.67 2.20 -9.44
C ARG A 22 9.59 3.04 -10.72
N ALA A 23 10.49 2.79 -11.66
CA ALA A 23 10.48 3.50 -12.95
C ALA A 23 9.19 3.24 -13.73
N LEU A 24 8.70 2.00 -13.72
CA LEU A 24 7.43 1.64 -14.32
C LEU A 24 6.27 2.43 -13.69
N VAL A 25 6.19 2.44 -12.38
CA VAL A 25 5.12 3.11 -11.63
C VAL A 25 5.12 4.61 -11.87
N VAL A 26 6.28 5.24 -11.88
CA VAL A 26 6.43 6.68 -12.17
C VAL A 26 5.88 7.03 -13.56
N ASN A 27 6.04 6.14 -14.52
CA ASN A 27 5.49 6.34 -15.87
C ASN A 27 3.99 6.07 -15.97
N LEU A 28 3.43 5.23 -15.09
CA LEU A 28 2.02 4.84 -15.14
C LEU A 28 1.12 5.77 -14.33
N LEU A 29 1.64 6.38 -13.27
CA LEU A 29 0.88 7.25 -12.37
C LEU A 29 1.34 8.69 -12.48
N GLN A 30 0.44 9.61 -12.17
CA GLN A 30 0.78 11.04 -12.10
C GLN A 30 1.34 11.33 -10.70
N VAL A 31 2.64 11.21 -10.55
CA VAL A 31 3.33 11.34 -9.26
C VAL A 31 3.37 12.79 -8.80
N ASP A 32 2.92 13.03 -7.57
CA ASP A 32 2.94 14.37 -6.95
C ASP A 32 4.24 14.63 -6.18
N ALA A 33 4.76 13.60 -5.54
CA ALA A 33 6.00 13.70 -4.75
C ALA A 33 6.67 12.33 -4.67
N GLU A 34 7.98 12.33 -4.46
CA GLU A 34 8.71 11.09 -4.22
C GLU A 34 9.92 11.35 -3.33
N ASP A 35 10.31 10.33 -2.59
CA ASP A 35 11.55 10.32 -1.81
C ASP A 35 12.36 9.07 -2.15
N GLU A 36 13.40 8.75 -1.36
CA GLU A 36 14.29 7.63 -1.67
C GLU A 36 13.59 6.28 -1.70
N THR A 37 12.54 6.11 -0.89
CA THR A 37 11.88 4.80 -0.71
C THR A 37 10.43 4.78 -1.14
N SER A 38 9.81 5.93 -1.45
CA SER A 38 8.38 5.98 -1.72
C SER A 38 7.99 6.94 -2.83
N ILE A 39 6.81 6.67 -3.39
CA ILE A 39 6.14 7.50 -4.38
C ILE A 39 4.78 7.88 -3.81
N MET A 40 4.38 9.14 -3.98
CA MET A 40 3.11 9.65 -3.46
C MET A 40 2.32 10.31 -4.57
N CYS A 41 1.03 9.96 -4.66
CA CYS A 41 0.11 10.53 -5.65
C CYS A 41 -1.34 10.37 -5.21
N GLY A 42 -2.26 11.00 -5.95
CA GLY A 42 -3.68 10.72 -5.82
C GLY A 42 -4.08 9.57 -6.74
N TYR A 43 -4.97 8.71 -6.28
CA TYR A 43 -5.52 7.63 -7.10
C TYR A 43 -6.95 7.31 -6.66
N ARG A 44 -7.94 7.53 -7.53
CA ARG A 44 -9.36 7.22 -7.28
C ARG A 44 -9.85 7.71 -5.91
N ASP A 45 -9.73 8.99 -5.63
CA ASP A 45 -10.15 9.63 -4.38
C ASP A 45 -9.34 9.26 -3.15
N TYR A 46 -8.26 8.50 -3.31
CA TYR A 46 -7.33 8.17 -2.23
C TYR A 46 -6.01 8.91 -2.39
N TYR A 47 -5.36 9.16 -1.26
CA TYR A 47 -3.92 9.39 -1.26
C TYR A 47 -3.25 8.03 -1.32
N LEU A 48 -2.43 7.85 -2.32
CA LEU A 48 -1.69 6.60 -2.52
C LEU A 48 -0.21 6.83 -2.23
N GLN A 49 0.35 6.00 -1.36
CA GLN A 49 1.79 5.93 -1.14
C GLN A 49 2.24 4.52 -1.49
N ILE A 50 3.25 4.44 -2.36
CA ILE A 50 3.87 3.17 -2.71
C ILE A 50 5.30 3.20 -2.19
N SER A 51 5.63 2.26 -1.30
CA SER A 51 6.94 2.16 -0.70
C SER A 51 7.66 0.89 -1.19
N PHE A 52 8.97 1.00 -1.34
CA PHE A 52 9.82 -0.11 -1.76
C PHE A 52 10.85 -0.37 -0.66
N SER A 53 10.98 -1.64 -0.27
CA SER A 53 12.00 -2.02 0.70
C SER A 53 13.28 -2.42 -0.03
N GLU A 54 14.43 -1.95 0.47
CA GLU A 54 15.74 -2.35 -0.07
C GLU A 54 16.20 -3.70 0.49
N LEU A 55 15.77 -4.02 1.72
CA LEU A 55 16.19 -5.25 2.40
C LEU A 55 15.34 -6.45 2.03
N HIS A 56 14.06 -6.22 1.75
CA HIS A 56 13.10 -7.28 1.43
C HIS A 56 12.48 -7.01 0.07
N PRO A 57 12.20 -8.05 -0.72
CA PRO A 57 11.56 -7.87 -2.03
C PRO A 57 10.07 -7.56 -1.87
N LEU A 58 9.78 -6.39 -1.32
CA LEU A 58 8.42 -5.98 -0.97
C LEU A 58 8.08 -4.62 -1.55
N MET A 59 6.85 -4.50 -2.01
CA MET A 59 6.21 -3.25 -2.38
C MET A 59 4.97 -3.10 -1.51
N VAL A 60 4.80 -1.93 -0.89
CA VAL A 60 3.69 -1.66 0.03
C VAL A 60 2.80 -0.57 -0.56
N PHE A 61 1.52 -0.87 -0.73
CA PHE A 61 0.50 0.12 -1.06
C PHE A 61 -0.14 0.63 0.23
N CYS A 62 -0.23 1.94 0.37
CA CYS A 62 -0.97 2.59 1.45
C CYS A 62 -1.98 3.54 0.82
N LEU A 63 -3.26 3.30 1.06
CA LEU A 63 -4.35 4.14 0.60
C LEU A 63 -4.94 4.88 1.81
N ALA A 64 -5.09 6.19 1.71
CA ALA A 64 -5.61 6.99 2.81
C ALA A 64 -6.72 7.93 2.33
N LYS A 65 -7.71 8.12 3.18
CA LYS A 65 -8.87 8.96 2.87
C LYS A 65 -9.42 9.58 4.15
N ALA A 66 -9.85 10.84 4.06
CA ALA A 66 -10.40 11.55 5.21
C ALA A 66 -11.75 10.98 5.65
N ILE A 67 -12.01 10.99 6.94
CA ILE A 67 -13.28 10.60 7.54
C ILE A 67 -13.92 11.84 8.13
N THR A 68 -15.18 12.11 7.76
CA THR A 68 -15.91 13.30 8.19
C THR A 68 -16.57 13.16 9.56
N LYS A 69 -16.83 11.94 10.00
CA LYS A 69 -17.50 11.68 11.28
C LYS A 69 -16.77 10.61 12.07
N PRO A 70 -15.66 10.97 12.74
CA PRO A 70 -14.92 9.99 13.52
C PRO A 70 -15.69 9.53 14.75
N ASN A 71 -15.73 8.23 14.97
CA ASN A 71 -16.25 7.60 16.18
C ASN A 71 -15.32 6.44 16.54
N LYS A 72 -14.37 6.73 17.42
CA LYS A 72 -13.26 5.83 17.73
C LYS A 72 -13.70 4.41 18.11
N ALA A 73 -14.57 4.29 19.10
CA ALA A 73 -14.96 2.98 19.63
C ALA A 73 -15.66 2.12 18.59
N LYS A 74 -16.58 2.71 17.84
CA LYS A 74 -17.33 2.01 16.78
C LYS A 74 -16.42 1.62 15.61
N GLN A 75 -15.55 2.56 15.20
CA GLN A 75 -14.68 2.35 14.05
C GLN A 75 -13.58 1.34 14.33
N GLU A 76 -13.02 1.33 15.54
CA GLU A 76 -12.03 0.31 15.91
C GLU A 76 -12.63 -1.09 15.89
N LYS A 77 -13.86 -1.24 16.36
CA LYS A 77 -14.56 -2.52 16.34
C LYS A 77 -14.81 -2.98 14.89
N ILE A 78 -15.28 -2.08 14.03
CA ILE A 78 -15.54 -2.38 12.62
C ILE A 78 -14.23 -2.71 11.90
N ALA A 79 -13.17 -1.94 12.13
CA ALA A 79 -11.86 -2.20 11.53
C ALA A 79 -11.33 -3.57 11.91
N ASN A 80 -11.47 -3.96 13.18
CA ASN A 80 -11.06 -5.27 13.65
C ASN A 80 -11.85 -6.39 12.95
N GLU A 81 -13.16 -6.25 12.81
CA GLU A 81 -14.00 -7.21 12.10
C GLU A 81 -13.64 -7.31 10.63
N LEU A 82 -13.37 -6.16 9.97
CA LEU A 82 -12.92 -6.13 8.58
C LEU A 82 -11.60 -6.86 8.41
N ASN A 83 -10.64 -6.63 9.30
CA ASN A 83 -9.32 -7.24 9.22
C ASN A 83 -9.35 -8.76 9.37
N LEU A 84 -10.32 -9.29 10.10
CA LEU A 84 -10.51 -10.74 10.20
C LEU A 84 -10.95 -11.37 8.89
N ARG A 85 -11.49 -10.58 7.96
CA ARG A 85 -12.01 -11.04 6.67
C ARG A 85 -11.24 -10.53 5.48
N SER A 86 -10.32 -9.59 5.67
CA SER A 86 -9.51 -9.03 4.59
C SER A 86 -8.53 -10.05 4.05
N ILE A 87 -8.34 -10.05 2.74
CA ILE A 87 -7.47 -10.99 2.04
C ILE A 87 -6.15 -10.33 1.68
N LEU A 88 -6.19 -9.13 1.11
CA LEU A 88 -5.01 -8.45 0.57
C LEU A 88 -4.31 -7.57 1.57
N GLY A 89 -5.07 -6.85 2.38
CA GLY A 89 -4.48 -5.86 3.26
C GLY A 89 -5.26 -5.66 4.54
N SER A 90 -4.95 -4.59 5.26
CA SER A 90 -5.56 -4.27 6.54
C SER A 90 -6.10 -2.86 6.58
N HIS A 91 -7.13 -2.67 7.38
CA HIS A 91 -7.83 -1.40 7.57
C HIS A 91 -7.47 -0.80 8.92
N ALA A 92 -7.29 0.52 8.96
CA ALA A 92 -7.01 1.24 10.19
C ALA A 92 -7.66 2.62 10.18
N ILE A 93 -7.90 3.12 11.36
CA ILE A 93 -8.41 4.48 11.57
C ILE A 93 -7.42 5.24 12.43
N ASN A 94 -7.06 6.43 11.99
CA ASN A 94 -6.31 7.38 12.80
C ASN A 94 -7.26 8.48 13.24
N ASP A 95 -7.73 8.41 14.47
CA ASP A 95 -8.72 9.34 15.02
C ASP A 95 -8.16 10.74 15.22
N GLU A 96 -6.86 10.87 15.48
CA GLU A 96 -6.22 12.17 15.71
C GLU A 96 -6.30 13.07 14.50
N VAL A 97 -6.18 12.49 13.30
CA VAL A 97 -6.24 13.24 12.05
C VAL A 97 -7.52 12.96 11.25
N GLY A 98 -8.40 12.11 11.75
CA GLY A 98 -9.65 11.78 11.06
C GLY A 98 -9.42 11.10 9.71
N CYS A 99 -8.58 10.07 9.69
CA CYS A 99 -8.16 9.42 8.45
C CYS A 99 -8.40 7.92 8.52
N TYR A 100 -8.98 7.39 7.44
CA TYR A 100 -9.00 5.95 7.16
C TYR A 100 -7.76 5.60 6.36
N SER A 101 -7.11 4.49 6.69
CA SER A 101 -6.00 3.97 5.92
C SER A 101 -6.17 2.48 5.64
N TYR A 102 -5.66 2.07 4.49
CA TYR A 102 -5.62 0.68 4.04
C TYR A 102 -4.20 0.41 3.59
N ARG A 103 -3.65 -0.73 4.00
CA ARG A 103 -2.28 -1.08 3.68
C ARG A 103 -2.20 -2.53 3.21
N ALA A 104 -1.51 -2.74 2.09
CA ALA A 104 -1.28 -4.07 1.54
C ALA A 104 0.18 -4.20 1.12
N THR A 105 0.77 -5.35 1.39
CA THR A 105 2.16 -5.65 1.06
C THR A 105 2.20 -6.73 -0.01
N HIS A 106 2.99 -6.51 -1.05
CA HIS A 106 3.14 -7.43 -2.17
C HIS A 106 4.60 -7.87 -2.32
N TRP A 107 4.81 -9.14 -2.61
CA TRP A 107 6.12 -9.63 -2.98
C TRP A 107 6.55 -9.01 -4.31
N LEU A 108 7.81 -8.60 -4.36
CA LEU A 108 8.41 -7.99 -5.54
C LEU A 108 9.67 -8.77 -5.89
N ASP A 109 9.47 -10.04 -6.24
CA ASP A 109 10.54 -10.96 -6.57
C ASP A 109 10.78 -11.10 -8.08
N THR A 110 9.87 -10.54 -8.87
CA THR A 110 9.99 -10.49 -10.33
C THR A 110 9.57 -9.11 -10.84
N GLU A 111 9.97 -8.77 -12.06
CA GLU A 111 9.56 -7.52 -12.67
C GLU A 111 8.06 -7.51 -12.95
N LEU A 112 7.42 -6.37 -12.69
CA LEU A 112 6.01 -6.15 -12.97
C LEU A 112 5.83 -5.51 -14.33
N ASN A 113 4.70 -5.82 -14.98
CA ASN A 113 4.22 -5.07 -16.13
C ASN A 113 3.05 -4.16 -15.72
N ALA A 114 2.63 -3.26 -16.61
CA ALA A 114 1.57 -2.31 -16.34
C ALA A 114 0.24 -2.98 -15.97
N GLU A 115 -0.14 -4.02 -16.72
CA GLU A 115 -1.38 -4.75 -16.48
C GLU A 115 -1.43 -5.37 -15.09
N ARG A 116 -0.36 -6.04 -14.69
CA ARG A 116 -0.25 -6.67 -13.38
C ARG A 116 -0.27 -5.64 -12.25
N PHE A 117 0.44 -4.54 -12.44
CA PHE A 117 0.47 -3.46 -11.46
C PHE A 117 -0.93 -2.90 -11.21
N PHE A 118 -1.66 -2.56 -12.26
CA PHE A 118 -3.01 -2.02 -12.11
C PHE A 118 -4.00 -3.05 -11.56
N GLU A 119 -3.84 -4.32 -11.89
CA GLU A 119 -4.65 -5.37 -11.30
C GLU A 119 -4.47 -5.41 -9.78
N MET A 120 -3.23 -5.39 -9.30
CA MET A 120 -2.92 -5.39 -7.87
C MET A 120 -3.48 -4.15 -7.19
N LEU A 121 -3.23 -2.98 -7.77
CA LEU A 121 -3.68 -1.70 -7.20
C LEU A 121 -5.21 -1.61 -7.15
N ASN A 122 -5.89 -2.00 -8.21
CA ASN A 122 -7.35 -1.91 -8.27
C ASN A 122 -8.03 -2.90 -7.33
N ARG A 123 -7.45 -4.07 -7.10
CA ARG A 123 -7.95 -5.00 -6.08
C ARG A 123 -7.81 -4.42 -4.67
N CYS A 124 -6.72 -3.72 -4.41
CA CYS A 124 -6.53 -3.01 -3.13
C CYS A 124 -7.56 -1.90 -2.96
N VAL A 125 -7.82 -1.12 -4.03
CA VAL A 125 -8.83 -0.05 -3.99
C VAL A 125 -10.22 -0.64 -3.73
N ASP A 126 -10.58 -1.76 -4.35
CA ASP A 126 -11.87 -2.41 -4.13
C ASP A 126 -12.03 -2.86 -2.67
N GLU A 127 -11.00 -3.47 -2.09
CA GLU A 127 -11.03 -3.88 -0.69
C GLU A 127 -11.08 -2.67 0.25
N ALA A 128 -10.32 -1.62 -0.06
CA ALA A 128 -10.34 -0.37 0.70
C ALA A 128 -11.72 0.30 0.64
N ASN A 129 -12.36 0.33 -0.52
CA ASN A 129 -13.69 0.92 -0.68
C ASN A 129 -14.73 0.19 0.18
N ARG A 130 -14.70 -1.12 0.21
CA ARG A 130 -15.61 -1.90 1.05
C ARG A 130 -15.42 -1.57 2.53
N GLY A 131 -14.18 -1.43 2.97
CA GLY A 131 -13.86 -1.05 4.34
C GLY A 131 -14.27 0.38 4.66
N PHE A 132 -13.94 1.31 3.78
CA PHE A 132 -14.27 2.72 3.98
C PHE A 132 -15.77 2.95 4.10
N LEU A 133 -16.58 2.30 3.27
CA LEU A 133 -18.04 2.44 3.32
C LEU A 133 -18.61 2.01 4.68
N LYS A 134 -18.05 0.98 5.29
CA LYS A 134 -18.48 0.52 6.62
C LYS A 134 -18.00 1.43 7.74
N LEU A 135 -16.80 1.98 7.59
CA LEU A 135 -16.17 2.79 8.64
C LEU A 135 -16.62 4.23 8.64
N ALA A 136 -16.99 4.76 7.48
CA ALA A 136 -17.38 6.16 7.31
C ALA A 136 -18.88 6.41 7.50
N CYS A 137 -19.68 5.35 7.58
CA CYS A 137 -21.14 5.46 7.76
C CYS A 137 -21.56 5.47 9.20
#